data_6f247f5b6c12b665932a7dec92932569
#
_entry.id   6f247f5b6c12b665932a7dec92932569
#
_cell.length_a   1.000
_cell.length_b   1.000
_cell.length_c   1.000
_cell.angle_alpha   90.00
_cell.angle_beta   90.00
_cell.angle_gamma   90.00
#
_symmetry.space_group_name_H-M   'P 1'
#
loop_
_entity.id
_entity.type
_entity.pdbx_description
1 polymer ?
#
loop_
_entity_poly.entity_id
_entity_poly.type
_entity_poly.pdbx_seq_one_letter_code
_entity_poly.pdbx_strand_id
1 'polypeptide(L)'
;VLDLRTYNSRFSSEEVQQSVIESDEFAYNMPIFFQDKKSYISKLEKNNPYLKVINIESKFPNTLSIKCMDREEVFAIKMSDERYFILDEDLKVLEVLTSFDSTQTNAILLGGEISVDNVDASAGDFLTLNAGQALIEAFVPAMKLNNRDVSEQKALFESINIRYRNNPITARSEAYLELYDFNGLKMCIFEAEDMLVNKINCLLAAHAAFDPKDAGTFELRILKDSNGDIFAHQMQKS
;
A
#
# COMPACT_ATOMS: atom_id res chain seq x y z
N VAL A 1 15.44 29.49 -11.43
CA VAL A 1 14.03 29.62 -11.03
C VAL A 1 13.48 28.25 -10.71
N LEU A 2 12.79 28.10 -9.60
CA LEU A 2 12.08 26.88 -9.22
C LEU A 2 10.61 27.04 -9.62
N ASP A 3 10.11 26.16 -10.52
CA ASP A 3 8.70 26.06 -10.89
C ASP A 3 8.14 24.78 -10.28
N LEU A 4 7.40 24.91 -9.19
CA LEU A 4 6.87 23.80 -8.44
C LEU A 4 5.35 23.72 -8.64
N ARG A 5 4.87 22.54 -9.01
CA ARG A 5 3.44 22.28 -9.22
C ARG A 5 2.99 21.09 -8.40
N THR A 6 2.06 21.32 -7.50
CA THR A 6 1.40 20.28 -6.71
C THR A 6 0.02 20.01 -7.31
N TYR A 7 -0.34 18.73 -7.42
CA TYR A 7 -1.65 18.28 -7.89
C TYR A 7 -2.37 17.56 -6.76
N ASN A 8 -3.59 18.00 -6.41
CA ASN A 8 -4.40 17.42 -5.33
C ASN A 8 -3.63 17.24 -4.01
N SER A 9 -2.77 18.21 -3.68
CA SER A 9 -1.87 18.08 -2.56
C SER A 9 -2.42 18.76 -1.31
N ARG A 10 -2.25 18.10 -0.15
CA ARG A 10 -2.45 18.70 1.17
C ARG A 10 -1.39 19.75 1.49
N PHE A 11 -0.29 19.78 0.73
CA PHE A 11 0.78 20.76 0.85
C PHE A 11 0.56 21.91 -0.12
N SER A 12 0.71 23.15 0.35
CA SER A 12 0.79 24.28 -0.54
C SER A 12 2.10 24.24 -1.36
N SER A 13 2.07 24.85 -2.56
CA SER A 13 3.29 24.97 -3.37
C SER A 13 4.41 25.71 -2.62
N GLU A 14 4.05 26.61 -1.70
CA GLU A 14 4.98 27.38 -0.87
C GLU A 14 5.65 26.50 0.19
N GLU A 15 4.92 25.62 0.88
CA GLU A 15 5.48 24.68 1.87
C GLU A 15 6.47 23.72 1.22
N VAL A 16 6.11 23.13 0.06
CA VAL A 16 7.03 22.27 -0.67
C VAL A 16 8.23 23.05 -1.19
N GLN A 17 8.04 24.28 -1.66
CA GLN A 17 9.14 25.16 -2.10
C GLN A 17 10.09 25.48 -0.96
N GLN A 18 9.58 25.75 0.23
CA GLN A 18 10.38 26.02 1.42
C GLN A 18 11.20 24.78 1.81
N SER A 19 10.59 23.59 1.83
CA SER A 19 11.26 22.32 2.10
C SER A 19 12.39 22.04 1.08
N VAL A 20 12.17 22.36 -0.19
CA VAL A 20 13.20 22.27 -1.24
C VAL A 20 14.37 23.21 -0.98
N ILE A 21 14.07 24.45 -0.56
CA ILE A 21 15.11 25.46 -0.25
C ILE A 21 15.91 25.06 0.98
N GLU A 22 15.27 24.51 2.00
CA GLU A 22 15.88 24.09 3.26
C GLU A 22 16.69 22.79 3.13
N SER A 23 16.51 22.02 2.07
CA SER A 23 17.18 20.73 1.89
C SER A 23 18.68 20.80 1.58
N ASP A 24 19.34 21.95 1.69
CA ASP A 24 20.79 22.23 1.49
C ASP A 24 21.43 21.62 0.22
N GLU A 25 20.68 20.84 -0.56
CA GLU A 25 21.16 20.08 -1.71
C GLU A 25 20.93 20.79 -3.04
N PHE A 26 20.08 21.81 -3.02
CA PHE A 26 19.91 22.63 -4.20
C PHE A 26 21.11 23.59 -4.32
N ALA A 27 22.12 23.14 -5.04
CA ALA A 27 23.29 23.98 -5.32
C ALA A 27 22.88 25.10 -6.28
N TYR A 28 22.43 26.22 -5.74
CA TYR A 28 21.99 27.42 -6.51
C TYR A 28 23.00 27.89 -7.56
N ASN A 29 24.28 27.60 -7.33
CA ASN A 29 25.39 28.02 -8.21
C ASN A 29 25.85 26.93 -9.18
N MET A 30 25.25 25.75 -9.16
CA MET A 30 25.59 24.66 -10.07
C MET A 30 24.62 24.62 -11.25
N PRO A 31 25.08 24.45 -12.50
CA PRO A 31 24.20 24.31 -13.62
C PRO A 31 23.22 23.13 -13.41
N ILE A 32 21.94 23.38 -13.63
CA ILE A 32 20.83 22.43 -13.37
C ILE A 32 21.05 21.06 -14.05
N PHE A 33 21.78 21.02 -15.17
CA PHE A 33 22.08 19.82 -15.93
C PHE A 33 23.06 18.87 -15.23
N PHE A 34 23.82 19.34 -14.25
CA PHE A 34 24.82 18.55 -13.52
C PHE A 34 24.35 18.11 -12.14
N GLN A 35 23.10 18.45 -11.76
CA GLN A 35 22.55 18.01 -10.48
C GLN A 35 22.09 16.57 -10.52
N ASP A 36 22.39 15.79 -9.50
CA ASP A 36 21.87 14.44 -9.32
C ASP A 36 20.39 14.49 -8.94
N LYS A 37 19.53 14.44 -9.96
CA LYS A 37 18.08 14.48 -9.80
C LYS A 37 17.54 13.35 -8.92
N LYS A 38 18.19 12.17 -8.94
CA LYS A 38 17.73 11.00 -8.17
C LYS A 38 17.98 11.21 -6.68
N SER A 39 19.20 11.64 -6.32
CA SER A 39 19.53 11.98 -4.93
C SER A 39 18.60 13.07 -4.40
N TYR A 40 18.36 14.10 -5.21
CA TYR A 40 17.46 15.18 -4.88
C TYR A 40 16.02 14.72 -4.63
N ILE A 41 15.43 13.89 -5.52
CA ILE A 41 14.10 13.32 -5.33
C ILE A 41 14.05 12.52 -4.03
N SER A 42 15.02 11.63 -3.81
CA SER A 42 15.06 10.76 -2.64
C SER A 42 15.05 11.56 -1.34
N LYS A 43 15.80 12.67 -1.26
CA LYS A 43 15.85 13.52 -0.06
C LYS A 43 14.59 14.35 0.11
N LEU A 44 14.07 14.93 -0.98
CA LEU A 44 12.83 15.68 -0.93
C LEU A 44 11.67 14.80 -0.42
N GLU A 45 11.57 13.59 -0.93
CA GLU A 45 10.55 12.64 -0.49
C GLU A 45 10.83 12.06 0.90
N LYS A 46 12.08 11.97 1.34
CA LYS A 46 12.45 11.56 2.70
C LYS A 46 12.02 12.61 3.73
N ASN A 47 12.27 13.88 3.43
CA ASN A 47 11.90 14.99 4.31
C ASN A 47 10.39 15.29 4.30
N ASN A 48 9.70 14.86 3.26
CA ASN A 48 8.25 15.04 3.09
C ASN A 48 7.62 13.69 2.74
N PRO A 49 7.38 12.79 3.72
CA PRO A 49 6.95 11.42 3.47
C PRO A 49 5.68 11.30 2.63
N TYR A 50 4.75 12.22 2.80
CA TYR A 50 3.48 12.26 2.04
C TYR A 50 3.63 12.82 0.62
N LEU A 51 4.82 13.27 0.21
CA LEU A 51 5.05 13.81 -1.12
C LEU A 51 5.60 12.74 -2.05
N LYS A 52 5.01 12.59 -3.23
CA LYS A 52 5.53 11.77 -4.34
C LYS A 52 5.94 12.67 -5.49
N VAL A 53 7.22 12.65 -5.86
CA VAL A 53 7.70 13.38 -7.04
C VAL A 53 7.40 12.57 -8.28
N ILE A 54 6.55 13.12 -9.16
CA ILE A 54 6.16 12.48 -10.42
C ILE A 54 7.19 12.74 -11.51
N ASN A 55 7.70 13.97 -11.56
CA ASN A 55 8.61 14.39 -12.62
C ASN A 55 9.48 15.56 -12.20
N ILE A 56 10.73 15.56 -12.65
CA ILE A 56 11.66 16.68 -12.56
C ILE A 56 12.22 17.01 -13.94
N GLU A 57 11.96 18.22 -14.40
CA GLU A 57 12.40 18.71 -15.70
C GLU A 57 13.27 19.96 -15.53
N SER A 58 14.40 19.97 -16.23
CA SER A 58 15.22 21.18 -16.38
C SER A 58 14.79 21.94 -17.63
N LYS A 59 14.36 23.19 -17.48
CA LYS A 59 13.98 24.06 -18.59
C LYS A 59 15.06 25.14 -18.79
N PHE A 60 15.51 25.27 -20.03
CA PHE A 60 16.49 26.29 -20.39
C PHE A 60 15.90 27.72 -20.17
N PRO A 61 16.73 28.69 -19.71
CA PRO A 61 18.15 28.55 -19.41
C PRO A 61 18.44 28.05 -17.97
N ASN A 62 17.54 28.21 -16.98
CA ASN A 62 17.84 27.99 -15.56
C ASN A 62 16.59 27.77 -14.70
N THR A 63 15.59 27.09 -15.22
CA THR A 63 14.38 26.72 -14.48
C THR A 63 14.36 25.23 -14.20
N LEU A 64 14.12 24.86 -12.93
CA LEU A 64 13.80 23.49 -12.52
C LEU A 64 12.28 23.40 -12.27
N SER A 65 11.60 22.52 -12.99
CA SER A 65 10.19 22.26 -12.81
C SER A 65 10.01 20.91 -12.13
N ILE A 66 9.32 20.90 -10.97
CA ILE A 66 9.06 19.71 -10.18
C ILE A 66 7.54 19.52 -10.11
N LYS A 67 7.08 18.33 -10.50
CA LYS A 67 5.69 17.93 -10.36
C LYS A 67 5.56 16.93 -9.24
N CYS A 68 4.67 17.21 -8.30
CA CYS A 68 4.43 16.38 -7.12
C CYS A 68 2.93 16.04 -7.00
N MET A 69 2.66 14.94 -6.31
CA MET A 69 1.32 14.57 -5.83
C MET A 69 1.41 14.07 -4.40
N ASP A 70 0.28 13.98 -3.71
CA ASP A 70 0.23 13.36 -2.39
C ASP A 70 0.30 11.84 -2.50
N ARG A 71 0.97 11.23 -1.52
CA ARG A 71 0.85 9.81 -1.23
C ARG A 71 -0.39 9.58 -0.37
N GLU A 72 -1.10 8.50 -0.65
CA GLU A 72 -2.26 8.09 0.11
C GLU A 72 -1.87 7.04 1.15
N GLU A 73 -2.43 7.14 2.34
CA GLU A 73 -2.36 6.10 3.36
C GLU A 73 -3.15 4.89 2.88
N VAL A 74 -2.51 3.73 2.80
CA VAL A 74 -3.14 2.48 2.33
C VAL A 74 -3.13 1.43 3.42
N PHE A 75 -1.98 1.24 4.05
CA PHE A 75 -1.79 0.18 5.04
C PHE A 75 -1.32 0.74 6.37
N ALA A 76 -1.63 0.01 7.44
CA ALA A 76 -1.01 0.17 8.75
C ALA A 76 -0.41 -1.17 9.19
N ILE A 77 0.83 -1.18 9.67
CA ILE A 77 1.47 -2.38 10.22
C ILE A 77 1.85 -2.16 11.67
N LYS A 78 1.47 -3.09 12.55
CA LYS A 78 1.87 -3.06 13.96
C LYS A 78 3.26 -3.64 14.12
N MET A 79 4.14 -2.88 14.77
CA MET A 79 5.51 -3.29 15.08
C MET A 79 5.58 -4.01 16.43
N SER A 80 6.67 -4.74 16.68
CA SER A 80 6.90 -5.49 17.92
C SER A 80 7.00 -4.61 19.17
N ASP A 81 7.34 -3.33 19.00
CA ASP A 81 7.44 -2.31 20.06
C ASP A 81 6.14 -1.49 20.23
N GLU A 82 5.02 -2.01 19.77
CA GLU A 82 3.67 -1.41 19.84
C GLU A 82 3.47 -0.18 18.97
N ARG A 83 4.46 0.29 18.22
CA ARG A 83 4.28 1.36 17.23
C ARG A 83 3.50 0.84 16.02
N TYR A 84 2.88 1.76 15.28
CA TYR A 84 2.23 1.50 14.00
C TYR A 84 2.88 2.34 12.92
N PHE A 85 3.23 1.71 11.82
CA PHE A 85 3.70 2.40 10.63
C PHE A 85 2.54 2.54 9.65
N ILE A 86 2.24 3.78 9.27
CA ILE A 86 1.27 4.09 8.22
C ILE A 86 2.03 4.14 6.89
N LEU A 87 1.55 3.38 5.92
CA LEU A 87 2.26 3.10 4.67
C LEU A 87 1.40 3.50 3.47
N ASP A 88 2.06 3.90 2.40
CA ASP A 88 1.43 3.99 1.08
C ASP A 88 1.41 2.63 0.34
N GLU A 89 0.97 2.65 -0.92
CA GLU A 89 0.90 1.46 -1.78
C GLU A 89 2.28 0.86 -2.12
N ASP A 90 3.34 1.65 -2.03
CA ASP A 90 4.74 1.26 -2.31
C ASP A 90 5.47 0.82 -1.02
N LEU A 91 4.77 0.66 0.11
CA LEU A 91 5.30 0.38 1.46
C LEU A 91 6.23 1.47 2.01
N LYS A 92 6.07 2.71 1.56
CA LYS A 92 6.78 3.85 2.15
C LYS A 92 6.11 4.25 3.46
N VAL A 93 6.90 4.45 4.51
CA VAL A 93 6.44 4.95 5.81
C VAL A 93 6.07 6.42 5.68
N LEU A 94 4.79 6.72 5.81
CA LEU A 94 4.27 8.08 5.79
C LEU A 94 4.30 8.70 7.18
N GLU A 95 3.91 7.92 8.18
CA GLU A 95 3.84 8.34 9.58
C GLU A 95 4.12 7.17 10.52
N VAL A 96 4.59 7.48 11.74
CA VAL A 96 4.79 6.53 12.83
C VAL A 96 3.92 6.93 14.00
N LEU A 97 2.97 6.06 14.37
CA LEU A 97 2.00 6.30 15.45
C LEU A 97 2.29 5.42 16.66
N THR A 98 1.96 5.90 17.85
CA THR A 98 2.01 5.13 19.11
C THR A 98 0.71 4.37 19.40
N SER A 99 -0.36 4.69 18.69
CA SER A 99 -1.65 4.00 18.76
C SER A 99 -2.32 4.03 17.40
N PHE A 100 -3.08 3.01 17.09
CA PHE A 100 -3.84 2.91 15.84
C PHE A 100 -5.33 2.92 16.17
N ASP A 101 -6.06 3.82 15.53
CA ASP A 101 -7.50 3.86 15.58
C ASP A 101 -8.03 3.81 14.15
N SER A 102 -8.61 2.68 13.77
CA SER A 102 -9.15 2.46 12.42
C SER A 102 -10.25 3.44 12.02
N THR A 103 -10.84 4.15 12.98
CA THR A 103 -11.85 5.19 12.71
C THR A 103 -11.23 6.53 12.34
N GLN A 104 -9.97 6.76 12.71
CA GLN A 104 -9.23 8.00 12.44
C GLN A 104 -8.21 7.82 11.33
N THR A 105 -7.51 6.69 11.33
CA THR A 105 -6.57 6.32 10.28
C THR A 105 -7.32 5.45 9.27
N ASN A 106 -7.61 6.01 8.14
CA ASN A 106 -8.30 5.33 7.04
C ASN A 106 -7.34 4.36 6.29
N ALA A 107 -6.66 3.48 7.04
CA ALA A 107 -5.68 2.53 6.54
C ALA A 107 -6.10 1.09 6.87
N ILE A 108 -5.80 0.15 5.97
CA ILE A 108 -6.07 -1.28 6.14
C ILE A 108 -5.00 -1.88 7.05
N LEU A 109 -5.38 -2.54 8.13
CA LEU A 109 -4.42 -3.17 9.01
C LEU A 109 -3.78 -4.40 8.33
N LEU A 110 -2.47 -4.33 8.13
CA LEU A 110 -1.67 -5.39 7.53
C LEU A 110 -1.03 -6.27 8.62
N GLY A 111 -1.22 -7.57 8.54
CA GLY A 111 -0.74 -8.51 9.54
C GLY A 111 -0.51 -9.92 9.01
N GLY A 112 -0.52 -10.89 9.92
CA GLY A 112 -0.34 -12.30 9.62
C GLY A 112 1.08 -12.78 9.83
N GLU A 113 1.58 -13.65 8.96
CA GLU A 113 2.91 -14.28 9.05
C GLU A 113 3.97 -13.45 8.30
N ILE A 114 3.98 -12.14 8.59
CA ILE A 114 4.95 -11.19 8.04
C ILE A 114 5.73 -10.55 9.18
N SER A 115 6.96 -10.18 8.91
CA SER A 115 7.75 -9.32 9.78
C SER A 115 8.50 -8.29 8.95
N VAL A 116 8.85 -7.18 9.59
CA VAL A 116 9.59 -6.09 8.98
C VAL A 116 11.07 -6.32 9.23
N ASP A 117 11.90 -6.28 8.19
CA ASP A 117 13.35 -6.46 8.30
C ASP A 117 14.03 -5.21 8.87
N ASN A 118 13.58 -4.02 8.47
CA ASN A 118 14.13 -2.74 8.89
C ASN A 118 13.28 -2.09 9.99
N VAL A 119 13.29 -2.70 11.19
CA VAL A 119 12.50 -2.26 12.35
C VAL A 119 12.78 -0.82 12.83
N ASP A 120 13.94 -0.28 12.50
CA ASP A 120 14.36 1.09 12.84
C ASP A 120 13.93 2.12 11.79
N ALA A 121 13.11 1.72 10.81
CA ALA A 121 12.60 2.64 9.81
C ALA A 121 11.86 3.82 10.44
N SER A 122 11.95 4.94 9.79
CA SER A 122 11.29 6.20 10.17
C SER A 122 10.45 6.73 9.02
N ALA A 123 9.65 7.75 9.28
CA ALA A 123 8.89 8.41 8.21
C ALA A 123 9.81 8.81 7.05
N GLY A 124 9.37 8.50 5.83
CA GLY A 124 10.10 8.68 4.59
C GLY A 124 10.96 7.50 4.15
N ASP A 125 11.15 6.45 4.97
CA ASP A 125 11.81 5.21 4.57
C ASP A 125 10.84 4.25 3.88
N PHE A 126 11.37 3.30 3.11
CA PHE A 126 10.59 2.17 2.61
C PHE A 126 10.74 0.99 3.55
N LEU A 127 9.63 0.31 3.85
CA LEU A 127 9.68 -0.94 4.57
C LEU A 127 10.11 -2.08 3.64
N THR A 128 10.86 -3.02 4.23
CA THR A 128 11.17 -4.30 3.62
C THR A 128 10.54 -5.40 4.47
N LEU A 129 9.70 -6.22 3.86
CA LEU A 129 9.06 -7.35 4.50
C LEU A 129 9.84 -8.63 4.23
N ASN A 130 10.00 -9.47 5.23
CA ASN A 130 10.67 -10.77 5.11
C ASN A 130 9.92 -11.76 4.20
N ALA A 131 8.60 -11.61 4.12
CA ALA A 131 7.73 -12.47 3.34
C ALA A 131 6.50 -11.71 2.85
N GLY A 132 5.93 -12.12 1.72
CA GLY A 132 4.68 -11.57 1.20
C GLY A 132 4.75 -10.17 0.60
N GLN A 133 5.91 -9.53 0.56
CA GLN A 133 6.06 -8.17 0.01
C GLN A 133 5.49 -8.05 -1.40
N ALA A 134 5.90 -8.95 -2.30
CA ALA A 134 5.41 -8.94 -3.69
C ALA A 134 3.88 -9.09 -3.79
N LEU A 135 3.27 -9.82 -2.85
CA LEU A 135 1.83 -10.00 -2.82
C LEU A 135 1.10 -8.72 -2.37
N ILE A 136 1.64 -8.01 -1.37
CA ILE A 136 1.09 -6.73 -0.93
C ILE A 136 1.27 -5.66 -2.01
N GLU A 137 2.45 -5.57 -2.62
CA GLU A 137 2.71 -4.65 -3.72
C GLU A 137 1.81 -4.91 -4.94
N ALA A 138 1.39 -6.18 -5.16
CA ALA A 138 0.46 -6.54 -6.23
C ALA A 138 -1.01 -6.31 -5.88
N PHE A 139 -1.38 -6.23 -4.58
CA PHE A 139 -2.77 -6.17 -4.14
C PHE A 139 -3.46 -4.87 -4.59
N VAL A 140 -2.87 -3.71 -4.31
CA VAL A 140 -3.48 -2.42 -4.68
C VAL A 140 -3.63 -2.27 -6.20
N PRO A 141 -2.62 -2.56 -7.03
CA PRO A 141 -2.79 -2.58 -8.48
C PRO A 141 -3.89 -3.55 -8.95
N ALA A 142 -3.97 -4.75 -8.34
CA ALA A 142 -4.99 -5.73 -8.69
C ALA A 142 -6.41 -5.23 -8.34
N MET A 143 -6.59 -4.54 -7.23
CA MET A 143 -7.84 -3.88 -6.87
C MET A 143 -8.19 -2.74 -7.85
N LYS A 144 -7.23 -1.91 -8.21
CA LYS A 144 -7.42 -0.84 -9.21
C LYS A 144 -7.84 -1.40 -10.57
N LEU A 145 -7.29 -2.52 -11.02
CA LEU A 145 -7.70 -3.21 -12.24
C LEU A 145 -9.15 -3.74 -12.17
N ASN A 146 -9.69 -3.95 -10.96
CA ASN A 146 -11.09 -4.28 -10.71
C ASN A 146 -11.96 -3.04 -10.41
N ASN A 147 -11.55 -1.86 -10.88
CA ASN A 147 -12.24 -0.58 -10.71
C ASN A 147 -12.48 -0.20 -9.23
N ARG A 148 -11.54 -0.56 -8.36
CA ARG A 148 -11.54 -0.16 -6.95
C ARG A 148 -10.35 0.74 -6.68
N ASP A 149 -10.59 2.02 -6.45
CA ASP A 149 -9.56 2.95 -6.00
C ASP A 149 -9.15 2.70 -4.53
N VAL A 150 -8.14 3.40 -4.05
CA VAL A 150 -7.63 3.23 -2.68
C VAL A 150 -8.70 3.54 -1.63
N SER A 151 -9.53 4.54 -1.87
CA SER A 151 -10.61 4.92 -0.95
C SER A 151 -11.66 3.81 -0.83
N GLU A 152 -12.06 3.20 -1.95
CA GLU A 152 -12.98 2.06 -1.96
C GLU A 152 -12.39 0.80 -1.32
N GLN A 153 -11.07 0.55 -1.51
CA GLN A 153 -10.37 -0.57 -0.86
C GLN A 153 -10.41 -0.43 0.66
N LYS A 154 -10.10 0.77 1.17
CA LYS A 154 -10.15 1.08 2.61
C LYS A 154 -11.56 1.00 3.19
N ALA A 155 -12.58 1.30 2.39
CA ALA A 155 -13.98 1.15 2.80
C ALA A 155 -14.45 -0.31 2.83
N LEU A 156 -13.78 -1.21 2.11
CA LEU A 156 -14.15 -2.64 2.05
C LEU A 156 -13.47 -3.47 3.13
N PHE A 157 -12.21 -3.21 3.44
CA PHE A 157 -11.38 -4.07 4.28
C PHE A 157 -10.89 -3.37 5.53
N GLU A 158 -11.16 -3.97 6.68
CA GLU A 158 -10.59 -3.60 7.97
C GLU A 158 -9.14 -4.09 8.09
N SER A 159 -8.90 -5.34 7.66
CA SER A 159 -7.57 -5.93 7.72
C SER A 159 -7.28 -6.93 6.61
N ILE A 160 -5.99 -7.07 6.31
CA ILE A 160 -5.43 -8.06 5.38
C ILE A 160 -4.30 -8.79 6.11
N ASN A 161 -4.40 -10.11 6.21
CA ASN A 161 -3.36 -10.94 6.78
C ASN A 161 -2.77 -11.86 5.72
N ILE A 162 -1.45 -11.90 5.64
CA ILE A 162 -0.74 -12.90 4.83
C ILE A 162 -0.51 -14.13 5.69
N ARG A 163 -0.88 -15.28 5.15
CA ARG A 163 -0.71 -16.58 5.78
C ARG A 163 -0.04 -17.53 4.81
N TYR A 164 0.60 -18.55 5.35
CA TYR A 164 1.22 -19.63 4.58
C TYR A 164 0.62 -20.96 4.97
N ARG A 165 0.39 -21.83 3.99
CA ARG A 165 -0.03 -23.21 4.21
C ARG A 165 0.80 -24.16 3.35
N ASN A 166 1.01 -25.35 3.85
CA ASN A 166 1.57 -26.43 3.02
C ASN A 166 0.47 -26.96 2.09
N ASN A 167 0.69 -26.89 0.79
CA ASN A 167 -0.17 -27.53 -0.17
C ASN A 167 0.05 -29.06 -0.08
N PRO A 168 -1.00 -29.87 0.24
CA PRO A 168 -0.86 -31.31 0.42
C PRO A 168 -0.52 -32.06 -0.87
N ILE A 169 -0.76 -31.44 -2.04
CA ILE A 169 -0.51 -32.03 -3.36
C ILE A 169 0.91 -31.74 -3.82
N THR A 170 1.35 -30.49 -3.69
CA THR A 170 2.65 -30.04 -4.21
C THR A 170 3.75 -30.11 -3.16
N ALA A 171 3.41 -30.26 -1.89
CA ALA A 171 4.30 -30.16 -0.72
C ALA A 171 5.06 -28.81 -0.64
N ARG A 172 4.54 -27.79 -1.30
CA ARG A 172 5.10 -26.43 -1.26
C ARG A 172 4.33 -25.56 -0.29
N SER A 173 5.04 -24.61 0.31
CA SER A 173 4.39 -23.53 1.07
C SER A 173 3.79 -22.54 0.09
N GLU A 174 2.52 -22.24 0.24
CA GLU A 174 1.75 -21.35 -0.61
C GLU A 174 1.17 -20.22 0.24
N ALA A 175 1.34 -18.99 -0.25
CA ALA A 175 0.73 -17.83 0.39
C ALA A 175 -0.77 -17.77 0.09
N TYR A 176 -1.54 -17.35 1.10
CA TYR A 176 -2.92 -16.96 0.94
C TYR A 176 -3.23 -15.69 1.72
N LEU A 177 -4.23 -14.95 1.26
CA LEU A 177 -4.70 -13.74 1.93
C LEU A 177 -5.94 -14.08 2.76
N GLU A 178 -5.94 -13.67 4.02
CA GLU A 178 -7.11 -13.54 4.86
C GLU A 178 -7.52 -12.08 4.95
N LEU A 179 -8.69 -11.73 4.44
CA LEU A 179 -9.24 -10.39 4.49
C LEU A 179 -10.42 -10.36 5.44
N TYR A 180 -10.57 -9.29 6.17
CA TYR A 180 -11.73 -9.06 7.02
C TYR A 180 -12.40 -7.76 6.62
N ASP A 181 -13.73 -7.78 6.47
CA ASP A 181 -14.51 -6.57 6.32
C ASP A 181 -14.92 -6.00 7.69
N PHE A 182 -15.50 -4.81 7.70
CA PHE A 182 -15.97 -4.15 8.92
C PHE A 182 -17.17 -4.84 9.60
N ASN A 183 -17.79 -5.85 8.96
CA ASN A 183 -18.84 -6.67 9.55
C ASN A 183 -18.28 -7.97 10.16
N GLY A 184 -16.95 -8.16 10.11
CA GLY A 184 -16.27 -9.36 10.59
C GLY A 184 -16.39 -10.57 9.66
N LEU A 185 -16.77 -10.36 8.39
CA LEU A 185 -16.72 -11.41 7.38
C LEU A 185 -15.27 -11.72 7.05
N LYS A 186 -14.90 -12.98 7.26
CA LYS A 186 -13.61 -13.52 6.84
C LYS A 186 -13.68 -13.97 5.38
N MET A 187 -12.71 -13.53 4.60
CA MET A 187 -12.56 -13.88 3.20
C MET A 187 -11.14 -14.40 2.96
N CYS A 188 -11.00 -15.54 2.28
CA CYS A 188 -9.70 -16.15 2.02
C CYS A 188 -9.46 -16.25 0.51
N ILE A 189 -8.33 -15.74 0.03
CA ILE A 189 -7.85 -15.94 -1.35
C ILE A 189 -6.69 -16.94 -1.30
N PHE A 190 -6.92 -18.18 -1.69
CA PHE A 190 -5.88 -19.20 -1.72
C PHE A 190 -5.03 -19.11 -2.98
N GLU A 191 -3.76 -19.57 -2.89
CA GLU A 191 -2.78 -19.45 -3.97
C GLU A 191 -2.74 -18.02 -4.52
N ALA A 192 -2.61 -17.05 -3.61
CA ALA A 192 -2.86 -15.64 -3.92
C ALA A 192 -1.87 -15.06 -4.95
N GLU A 193 -0.70 -15.68 -5.11
CA GLU A 193 0.31 -15.29 -6.09
C GLU A 193 -0.11 -15.63 -7.55
N ASP A 194 -1.07 -16.53 -7.70
CA ASP A 194 -1.58 -16.94 -9.01
C ASP A 194 -2.93 -16.28 -9.31
N MET A 195 -3.02 -15.60 -10.44
CA MET A 195 -4.25 -14.96 -10.97
C MET A 195 -4.93 -14.02 -9.96
N LEU A 196 -4.17 -13.26 -9.17
CA LEU A 196 -4.68 -12.40 -8.09
C LEU A 196 -5.81 -11.47 -8.57
N VAL A 197 -5.67 -10.83 -9.73
CA VAL A 197 -6.69 -9.92 -10.29
C VAL A 197 -8.03 -10.62 -10.47
N ASN A 198 -8.03 -11.84 -11.04
CA ASN A 198 -9.25 -12.59 -11.30
C ASN A 198 -9.88 -13.09 -9.99
N LYS A 199 -9.04 -13.50 -9.01
CA LYS A 199 -9.50 -13.93 -7.69
C LYS A 199 -10.12 -12.77 -6.90
N ILE A 200 -9.55 -11.58 -7.00
CA ILE A 200 -10.13 -10.35 -6.43
C ILE A 200 -11.48 -10.05 -7.08
N ASN A 201 -11.59 -10.15 -8.41
CA ASN A 201 -12.87 -9.94 -9.09
C ASN A 201 -13.95 -10.91 -8.58
N CYS A 202 -13.60 -12.19 -8.46
CA CYS A 202 -14.51 -13.22 -7.89
C CYS A 202 -14.88 -12.89 -6.44
N LEU A 203 -13.91 -12.47 -5.61
CA LEU A 203 -14.14 -12.07 -4.23
C LEU A 203 -15.13 -10.91 -4.14
N LEU A 204 -14.91 -9.83 -4.92
CA LEU A 204 -15.77 -8.65 -4.90
C LEU A 204 -17.21 -8.98 -5.31
N ALA A 205 -17.39 -9.85 -6.32
CA ALA A 205 -18.71 -10.31 -6.73
C ALA A 205 -19.40 -11.14 -5.63
N ALA A 206 -18.66 -12.05 -4.98
CA ALA A 206 -19.18 -12.87 -3.90
C ALA A 206 -19.51 -12.03 -2.65
N HIS A 207 -18.65 -11.07 -2.30
CA HIS A 207 -18.88 -10.12 -1.19
C HIS A 207 -20.14 -9.28 -1.41
N ALA A 208 -20.33 -8.76 -2.62
CA ALA A 208 -21.52 -7.97 -2.96
C ALA A 208 -22.84 -8.77 -2.88
N ALA A 209 -22.78 -10.09 -3.05
CA ALA A 209 -23.93 -10.99 -2.95
C ALA A 209 -24.13 -11.58 -1.55
N PHE A 210 -23.20 -11.34 -0.62
CA PHE A 210 -23.22 -11.91 0.73
C PHE A 210 -24.17 -11.15 1.65
N ASP A 211 -24.98 -11.87 2.47
CA ASP A 211 -25.78 -11.21 3.52
C ASP A 211 -24.89 -10.88 4.73
N PRO A 212 -24.71 -9.60 5.12
CA PRO A 212 -23.88 -9.21 6.25
C PRO A 212 -24.27 -9.89 7.59
N LYS A 213 -25.52 -10.32 7.74
CA LYS A 213 -25.99 -11.04 8.95
C LYS A 213 -25.29 -12.38 9.13
N ASP A 214 -24.81 -12.97 8.05
CA ASP A 214 -24.15 -14.27 8.04
C ASP A 214 -22.63 -14.17 8.32
N ALA A 215 -22.06 -12.97 8.40
CA ALA A 215 -20.63 -12.75 8.58
C ALA A 215 -20.04 -13.42 9.83
N GLY A 216 -20.83 -13.54 10.91
CA GLY A 216 -20.42 -14.26 12.13
C GLY A 216 -20.36 -15.77 11.98
N THR A 217 -21.10 -16.35 11.03
CA THR A 217 -21.31 -17.80 10.87
C THR A 217 -20.52 -18.39 9.70
N PHE A 218 -20.37 -17.64 8.63
CA PHE A 218 -19.74 -18.11 7.39
C PHE A 218 -18.47 -17.33 7.05
N GLU A 219 -17.63 -17.97 6.23
CA GLU A 219 -16.48 -17.34 5.56
C GLU A 219 -16.56 -17.57 4.06
N LEU A 220 -15.99 -16.67 3.27
CA LEU A 220 -15.84 -16.81 1.83
C LEU A 220 -14.45 -17.32 1.49
N ARG A 221 -14.36 -18.35 0.64
CA ARG A 221 -13.10 -18.88 0.13
C ARG A 221 -13.06 -18.75 -1.38
N ILE A 222 -12.03 -18.11 -1.89
CA ILE A 222 -11.78 -18.00 -3.32
C ILE A 222 -10.76 -19.07 -3.70
N LEU A 223 -11.20 -19.98 -4.55
CA LEU A 223 -10.49 -21.19 -4.94
C LEU A 223 -10.34 -21.23 -6.46
N LYS A 224 -9.41 -22.04 -6.92
CA LYS A 224 -9.23 -22.42 -8.32
C LYS A 224 -9.39 -23.93 -8.44
N ASP A 225 -10.18 -24.39 -9.38
CA ASP A 225 -10.34 -25.83 -9.65
C ASP A 225 -9.23 -26.40 -10.53
N SER A 226 -9.28 -27.69 -10.81
CA SER A 226 -8.32 -28.39 -11.67
C SER A 226 -8.33 -27.92 -13.13
N ASN A 227 -9.39 -27.28 -13.58
CA ASN A 227 -9.53 -26.73 -14.92
C ASN A 227 -9.00 -25.29 -15.01
N GLY A 228 -8.67 -24.67 -13.86
CA GLY A 228 -8.24 -23.30 -13.76
C GLY A 228 -9.36 -22.29 -13.54
N ASP A 229 -10.60 -22.76 -13.35
CA ASP A 229 -11.75 -21.89 -13.11
C ASP A 229 -11.74 -21.38 -11.66
N ILE A 230 -12.00 -20.08 -11.49
CA ILE A 230 -12.02 -19.40 -10.20
C ILE A 230 -13.47 -19.31 -9.71
N PHE A 231 -13.70 -19.71 -8.47
CA PHE A 231 -15.03 -19.66 -7.85
C PHE A 231 -14.95 -19.27 -6.38
N ALA A 232 -16.06 -18.72 -5.89
CA ALA A 232 -16.26 -18.45 -4.48
C ALA A 232 -17.03 -19.59 -3.81
N HIS A 233 -16.57 -20.03 -2.65
CA HIS A 233 -17.21 -21.04 -1.82
C HIS A 233 -17.53 -20.46 -0.44
N GLN A 234 -18.79 -20.50 -0.05
CA GLN A 234 -19.23 -20.11 1.29
C GLN A 234 -19.12 -21.32 2.22
N MET A 235 -18.39 -21.17 3.32
CA MET A 235 -18.18 -22.21 4.31
C MET A 235 -18.60 -21.75 5.69
N GLN A 236 -19.15 -22.66 6.48
CA GLN A 236 -19.41 -22.40 7.90
C GLN A 236 -18.07 -22.28 8.65
N LYS A 237 -17.92 -21.27 9.50
CA LYS A 237 -16.75 -21.12 10.36
C LYS A 237 -16.68 -22.30 11.33
N SER A 238 -15.51 -22.90 11.45
CA SER A 238 -15.22 -23.99 12.37
C SER A 238 -14.91 -23.48 13.78
#